data_4ca4e33025af90c85f61a65da894e3b4
#
_entry.id   4ca4e33025af90c85f61a65da894e3b4
#
_cell.length_a   1.000
_cell.length_b   1.000
_cell.length_c   1.000
_cell.angle_alpha   90.00
_cell.angle_beta   90.00
_cell.angle_gamma   90.00
#
_symmetry.space_group_name_H-M   'P 1'
#
loop_
_entity.id
_entity.type
_entity.pdbx_description
1 polymer ?
#
loop_
_entity_poly.entity_id
_entity_poly.type
_entity_poly.pdbx_seq_one_letter_code
_entity_poly.pdbx_strand_id
1 'polypeptide(L)'
;MWWYVCCGPGKPFANLMIEWPGVDHRILLWQNWKFGVTGFLYWGTTVFRDNCEGEARWPDIPWKPATWRNGAGQPHHGDGQLIYPGPEGMPLSSIRLENLRDGIEDYEYFWLLREAVTELERSDVTGHQELVAEARQALAVDESVVRDLKHFTADPQVVRQARSQIARLIERLHAAADAKPTDAGSR
;
A
#
# COMPACT_ATOMS: atom_id res chain seq x y z
N MET A 1 4.02 8.52 -13.38
CA MET A 1 3.27 7.45 -14.09
C MET A 1 2.15 6.95 -13.18
N TRP A 2 1.00 6.61 -13.77
CA TRP A 2 -0.13 6.00 -13.04
C TRP A 2 -0.39 4.62 -13.60
N TRP A 3 -0.89 3.71 -12.78
CA TRP A 3 -1.42 2.42 -13.19
C TRP A 3 -2.72 2.09 -12.46
N TYR A 4 -3.35 0.99 -12.83
CA TYR A 4 -4.58 0.54 -12.20
C TYR A 4 -4.72 -0.98 -12.24
N VAL A 5 -5.60 -1.52 -11.41
CA VAL A 5 -6.07 -2.89 -11.46
C VAL A 5 -7.60 -2.89 -11.63
N CYS A 6 -8.13 -3.98 -12.21
CA CYS A 6 -9.56 -4.23 -12.34
C CYS A 6 -9.77 -5.75 -12.52
N CYS A 7 -10.60 -6.18 -13.46
CA CYS A 7 -10.70 -7.58 -13.88
C CYS A 7 -9.36 -8.19 -14.36
N GLY A 8 -8.33 -7.41 -14.48
CA GLY A 8 -6.94 -7.78 -14.72
C GLY A 8 -5.99 -6.83 -14.00
N PRO A 9 -4.73 -7.23 -13.85
CA PRO A 9 -4.17 -8.54 -14.20
C PRO A 9 -4.63 -9.65 -13.25
N GLY A 10 -4.67 -10.88 -13.75
CA GLY A 10 -4.90 -12.09 -12.96
C GLY A 10 -3.65 -12.50 -12.16
N LYS A 11 -3.78 -13.59 -11.37
CA LYS A 11 -2.61 -14.16 -10.65
C LYS A 11 -1.47 -14.48 -11.63
N PRO A 12 -0.20 -14.26 -11.25
CA PRO A 12 0.27 -14.01 -9.90
C PRO A 12 0.40 -12.53 -9.50
N PHE A 13 -0.19 -11.60 -10.24
CA PHE A 13 -0.16 -10.18 -9.89
C PHE A 13 -1.09 -9.86 -8.71
N ALA A 14 -0.74 -8.89 -7.90
CA ALA A 14 -1.61 -8.35 -6.86
C ALA A 14 -2.85 -7.69 -7.48
N ASN A 15 -4.00 -7.81 -6.81
CA ASN A 15 -5.26 -7.22 -7.24
C ASN A 15 -6.21 -7.07 -6.03
N LEU A 16 -7.40 -6.47 -6.25
CA LEU A 16 -8.40 -6.16 -5.22
C LEU A 16 -9.59 -7.14 -5.21
N MET A 17 -9.45 -8.34 -5.79
CA MET A 17 -10.52 -9.35 -5.79
C MET A 17 -10.67 -10.05 -4.43
N ILE A 18 -11.85 -10.59 -4.17
CA ILE A 18 -12.14 -11.34 -2.94
C ILE A 18 -11.27 -12.61 -2.83
N GLU A 19 -10.92 -13.23 -3.95
CA GLU A 19 -10.11 -14.46 -4.01
C GLU A 19 -8.62 -14.22 -3.80
N TRP A 20 -8.17 -12.95 -3.75
CA TRP A 20 -6.77 -12.62 -3.49
C TRP A 20 -6.50 -12.56 -1.99
N PRO A 21 -5.32 -12.99 -1.53
CA PRO A 21 -4.92 -12.80 -0.15
C PRO A 21 -5.02 -11.34 0.27
N GLY A 22 -5.41 -11.08 1.51
CA GLY A 22 -5.57 -9.71 2.02
C GLY A 22 -4.30 -8.87 1.92
N VAL A 23 -3.11 -9.51 1.98
CA VAL A 23 -1.83 -8.82 1.81
C VAL A 23 -1.66 -8.24 0.41
N ASP A 24 -2.23 -8.86 -0.63
CA ASP A 24 -2.13 -8.39 -2.01
C ASP A 24 -2.71 -6.98 -2.16
N HIS A 25 -3.79 -6.68 -1.45
CA HIS A 25 -4.44 -5.37 -1.48
C HIS A 25 -3.52 -4.26 -0.95
N ARG A 26 -2.72 -4.57 0.06
CA ARG A 26 -1.76 -3.67 0.68
C ARG A 26 -0.47 -3.54 -0.14
N ILE A 27 0.02 -4.66 -0.69
CA ILE A 27 1.25 -4.74 -1.50
C ILE A 27 1.20 -3.86 -2.75
N LEU A 28 0.02 -3.59 -3.31
CA LEU A 28 -0.14 -2.70 -4.46
C LEU A 28 0.57 -1.35 -4.26
N LEU A 29 0.50 -0.78 -3.06
CA LEU A 29 1.11 0.51 -2.76
C LEU A 29 2.63 0.41 -2.50
N TRP A 30 3.10 -0.73 -1.99
CA TRP A 30 4.53 -1.04 -1.91
C TRP A 30 5.15 -1.18 -3.30
N GLN A 31 4.42 -1.80 -4.23
CA GLN A 31 4.82 -1.86 -5.65
C GLN A 31 4.81 -0.47 -6.27
N ASN A 32 3.80 0.38 -5.97
CA ASN A 32 3.80 1.77 -6.42
C ASN A 32 5.10 2.47 -6.04
N TRP A 33 5.51 2.38 -4.78
CA TRP A 33 6.74 2.98 -4.31
C TRP A 33 7.95 2.43 -5.02
N LYS A 34 8.13 1.11 -5.01
CA LYS A 34 9.30 0.43 -5.59
C LYS A 34 9.52 0.78 -7.08
N PHE A 35 8.43 0.89 -7.84
CA PHE A 35 8.49 1.17 -9.29
C PHE A 35 8.28 2.64 -9.65
N GLY A 36 8.30 3.55 -8.68
CA GLY A 36 8.17 4.99 -8.92
C GLY A 36 6.82 5.40 -9.49
N VAL A 37 5.77 4.65 -9.20
CA VAL A 37 4.40 4.94 -9.63
C VAL A 37 3.77 5.91 -8.65
N THR A 38 3.31 7.05 -9.15
CA THR A 38 2.82 8.18 -8.35
C THR A 38 1.31 8.26 -8.25
N GLY A 39 0.59 7.35 -8.89
CA GLY A 39 -0.86 7.30 -8.81
C GLY A 39 -1.39 5.90 -9.04
N PHE A 40 -2.43 5.56 -8.28
CA PHE A 40 -3.14 4.31 -8.37
C PHE A 40 -4.61 4.60 -8.64
N LEU A 41 -5.16 3.98 -9.67
CA LEU A 41 -6.55 4.12 -10.04
C LEU A 41 -7.27 2.78 -9.85
N TYR A 42 -8.47 2.85 -9.34
CA TYR A 42 -9.42 1.74 -9.36
C TYR A 42 -10.74 2.25 -9.96
N TRP A 43 -11.31 1.50 -10.89
CA TRP A 43 -12.40 1.97 -11.75
C TRP A 43 -13.73 2.19 -11.02
N GLY A 44 -13.93 1.54 -9.87
CA GLY A 44 -15.14 1.67 -9.08
C GLY A 44 -14.94 1.15 -7.66
N THR A 45 -15.74 1.65 -6.72
CA THR A 45 -15.71 1.22 -5.32
C THR A 45 -17.09 0.77 -4.81
N THR A 46 -18.15 1.11 -5.54
CA THR A 46 -19.55 0.89 -5.15
C THR A 46 -20.37 0.22 -6.26
N VAL A 47 -19.73 -0.62 -7.06
CA VAL A 47 -20.42 -1.31 -8.16
C VAL A 47 -21.11 -2.56 -7.64
N PHE A 48 -22.44 -2.55 -7.70
CA PHE A 48 -23.32 -3.63 -7.22
C PHE A 48 -23.98 -4.30 -8.41
N ARG A 49 -23.22 -5.11 -9.17
CA ARG A 49 -23.72 -5.83 -10.35
C ARG A 49 -23.42 -7.30 -10.25
N ASP A 50 -24.32 -8.11 -10.74
CA ASP A 50 -24.09 -9.54 -10.98
C ASP A 50 -23.69 -9.73 -12.44
N ASN A 51 -22.46 -10.16 -12.71
CA ASN A 51 -21.90 -10.40 -14.04
C ASN A 51 -22.06 -9.23 -15.04
N CYS A 52 -22.17 -8.00 -14.55
CA CYS A 52 -22.54 -6.84 -15.36
C CYS A 52 -23.91 -6.97 -16.05
N GLU A 53 -24.68 -7.99 -15.72
CA GLU A 53 -26.05 -8.21 -16.20
C GLU A 53 -27.03 -7.68 -15.16
N GLY A 54 -27.61 -6.55 -15.42
CA GLY A 54 -28.57 -5.90 -14.54
C GLY A 54 -27.95 -5.17 -13.37
N GLU A 55 -28.70 -4.26 -12.81
CA GLU A 55 -28.29 -3.50 -11.64
C GLU A 55 -28.77 -4.20 -10.37
N ALA A 56 -27.86 -4.45 -9.44
CA ALA A 56 -28.22 -4.77 -8.07
C ALA A 56 -28.92 -3.54 -7.47
N ARG A 57 -30.15 -3.69 -7.02
CA ARG A 57 -30.90 -2.60 -6.40
C ARG A 57 -30.80 -2.69 -4.90
N TRP A 58 -30.51 -1.57 -4.27
CA TRP A 58 -30.67 -1.40 -2.85
C TRP A 58 -32.17 -1.38 -2.51
N PRO A 59 -32.66 -2.10 -1.48
CA PRO A 59 -31.93 -2.97 -0.52
C PRO A 59 -31.88 -4.45 -0.92
N ASP A 60 -32.30 -4.81 -2.13
CA ASP A 60 -32.59 -6.20 -2.52
C ASP A 60 -31.38 -7.15 -2.48
N ILE A 61 -30.17 -6.60 -2.71
CA ILE A 61 -28.91 -7.38 -2.71
C ILE A 61 -27.82 -6.66 -1.91
N PRO A 62 -28.01 -6.35 -0.63
CA PRO A 62 -27.08 -5.50 0.10
C PRO A 62 -25.72 -6.15 0.37
N TRP A 63 -25.64 -7.47 0.36
CA TRP A 63 -24.46 -8.23 0.76
C TRP A 63 -23.88 -9.12 -0.33
N LYS A 64 -24.49 -9.17 -1.49
CA LYS A 64 -24.00 -9.99 -2.58
C LYS A 64 -22.82 -9.29 -3.25
N PRO A 65 -21.61 -9.87 -3.23
CA PRO A 65 -20.51 -9.30 -3.97
C PRO A 65 -20.79 -9.38 -5.48
N ALA A 66 -20.29 -8.41 -6.23
CA ALA A 66 -20.32 -8.50 -7.68
C ALA A 66 -19.63 -9.80 -8.10
N THR A 67 -20.38 -10.67 -8.76
CA THR A 67 -19.87 -11.93 -9.30
C THR A 67 -19.48 -11.72 -10.76
N TRP A 68 -18.23 -12.04 -11.06
CA TRP A 68 -17.72 -11.84 -12.41
C TRP A 68 -16.73 -12.93 -12.77
N ARG A 69 -16.70 -13.32 -14.04
CA ARG A 69 -15.71 -14.25 -14.57
C ARG A 69 -15.08 -13.66 -15.82
N ASN A 70 -13.75 -13.74 -15.92
CA ASN A 70 -13.06 -13.32 -17.14
C ASN A 70 -13.32 -14.29 -18.29
N GLY A 71 -12.84 -13.97 -19.50
CA GLY A 71 -12.97 -14.81 -20.68
C GLY A 71 -12.38 -16.22 -20.55
N ALA A 72 -11.50 -16.46 -19.57
CA ALA A 72 -10.95 -17.77 -19.21
C ALA A 72 -11.77 -18.49 -18.11
N GLY A 73 -12.90 -17.93 -17.69
CA GLY A 73 -13.76 -18.51 -16.65
C GLY A 73 -13.25 -18.34 -15.21
N GLN A 74 -12.18 -17.57 -14.99
CA GLN A 74 -11.64 -17.35 -13.65
C GLN A 74 -12.52 -16.35 -12.87
N PRO A 75 -12.79 -16.60 -11.59
CA PRO A 75 -13.61 -15.71 -10.78
C PRO A 75 -12.88 -14.40 -10.48
N HIS A 76 -13.63 -13.31 -10.50
CA HIS A 76 -13.20 -11.95 -10.15
C HIS A 76 -14.27 -11.29 -9.27
N HIS A 77 -14.57 -11.94 -8.15
CA HIS A 77 -15.66 -11.48 -7.30
C HIS A 77 -15.28 -10.19 -6.58
N GLY A 78 -16.24 -9.29 -6.47
CA GLY A 78 -16.10 -8.01 -5.80
C GLY A 78 -15.28 -6.98 -6.56
N ASP A 79 -15.02 -7.18 -7.85
CA ASP A 79 -14.39 -6.16 -8.69
C ASP A 79 -15.26 -4.90 -8.74
N GLY A 80 -14.67 -3.74 -8.45
CA GLY A 80 -15.40 -2.47 -8.35
C GLY A 80 -16.25 -2.32 -7.08
N GLN A 81 -16.18 -3.25 -6.12
CA GLN A 81 -16.98 -3.23 -4.91
C GLN A 81 -16.09 -3.32 -3.66
N LEU A 82 -15.63 -2.20 -3.17
CA LEU A 82 -14.84 -2.08 -1.94
C LEU A 82 -15.66 -1.56 -0.76
N ILE A 83 -16.73 -0.82 -1.05
CA ILE A 83 -17.67 -0.26 -0.07
C ILE A 83 -19.00 -0.98 -0.26
N TYR A 84 -19.59 -1.42 0.83
CA TYR A 84 -20.86 -2.12 0.84
C TYR A 84 -21.97 -1.21 1.38
N PRO A 85 -23.22 -1.39 0.91
CA PRO A 85 -24.35 -0.68 1.46
C PRO A 85 -24.66 -1.21 2.86
N GLY A 86 -24.74 -0.31 3.83
CA GLY A 86 -25.12 -0.60 5.19
C GLY A 86 -26.55 -0.18 5.51
N PRO A 87 -27.01 -0.39 6.75
CA PRO A 87 -28.32 0.04 7.20
C PRO A 87 -28.51 1.56 6.99
N GLU A 88 -29.73 1.96 6.64
CA GLU A 88 -30.10 3.37 6.48
C GLU A 88 -29.24 4.16 5.48
N GLY A 89 -28.63 3.47 4.53
CA GLY A 89 -27.77 4.08 3.52
C GLY A 89 -26.37 4.43 4.01
N MET A 90 -25.98 4.03 5.20
CA MET A 90 -24.62 4.22 5.70
C MET A 90 -23.64 3.29 4.95
N PRO A 91 -22.48 3.78 4.48
CA PRO A 91 -21.48 2.93 3.83
C PRO A 91 -20.79 2.01 4.85
N LEU A 92 -20.58 0.76 4.47
CA LEU A 92 -19.76 -0.19 5.21
C LEU A 92 -18.47 -0.46 4.46
N SER A 93 -17.35 -0.31 5.15
CA SER A 93 -16.03 -0.64 4.63
C SER A 93 -15.86 -2.16 4.50
N SER A 94 -15.08 -2.58 3.52
CA SER A 94 -14.61 -3.96 3.41
C SER A 94 -13.18 -4.10 3.91
N ILE A 95 -12.80 -5.31 4.31
CA ILE A 95 -11.40 -5.61 4.66
C ILE A 95 -10.44 -5.30 3.50
N ARG A 96 -10.89 -5.35 2.25
CA ARG A 96 -10.10 -5.00 1.08
C ARG A 96 -9.82 -3.50 1.04
N LEU A 97 -10.82 -2.67 1.33
CA LEU A 97 -10.65 -1.22 1.43
C LEU A 97 -9.73 -0.86 2.60
N GLU A 98 -9.87 -1.52 3.74
CA GLU A 98 -9.01 -1.28 4.91
C GLU A 98 -7.54 -1.67 4.62
N ASN A 99 -7.30 -2.80 3.96
CA ASN A 99 -5.95 -3.19 3.54
C ASN A 99 -5.37 -2.23 2.50
N LEU A 100 -6.19 -1.70 1.60
CA LEU A 100 -5.76 -0.69 0.64
C LEU A 100 -5.41 0.62 1.35
N ARG A 101 -6.20 1.05 2.34
CA ARG A 101 -5.90 2.20 3.20
C ARG A 101 -4.56 2.01 3.91
N ASP A 102 -4.35 0.85 4.54
CA ASP A 102 -3.07 0.54 5.19
C ASP A 102 -1.89 0.61 4.20
N GLY A 103 -2.11 0.20 2.95
CA GLY A 103 -1.13 0.34 1.88
C GLY A 103 -0.83 1.81 1.53
N ILE A 104 -1.86 2.67 1.48
CA ILE A 104 -1.70 4.11 1.26
C ILE A 104 -0.89 4.72 2.41
N GLU A 105 -1.20 4.37 3.65
CA GLU A 105 -0.43 4.81 4.81
C GLU A 105 1.03 4.35 4.74
N ASP A 106 1.30 3.11 4.30
CA ASP A 106 2.67 2.63 4.08
C ASP A 106 3.41 3.46 3.02
N TYR A 107 2.72 3.85 1.95
CA TYR A 107 3.29 4.72 0.93
C TYR A 107 3.67 6.10 1.50
N GLU A 108 2.85 6.67 2.38
CA GLU A 108 3.18 7.91 3.10
C GLU A 108 4.39 7.74 4.03
N TYR A 109 4.55 6.57 4.66
CA TYR A 109 5.74 6.28 5.47
C TYR A 109 7.03 6.29 4.63
N PHE A 110 7.01 5.82 3.41
CA PHE A 110 8.15 5.95 2.50
C PHE A 110 8.45 7.42 2.15
N TRP A 111 7.41 8.22 1.96
CA TRP A 111 7.57 9.65 1.76
C TRP A 111 8.22 10.33 2.96
N LEU A 112 7.72 10.08 4.16
CA LEU A 112 8.27 10.62 5.40
C LEU A 112 9.73 10.18 5.61
N LEU A 113 10.04 8.91 5.33
CA LEU A 113 11.42 8.42 5.42
C LEU A 113 12.34 9.16 4.45
N ARG A 114 11.91 9.36 3.21
CA ARG A 114 12.69 10.08 2.20
C ARG A 114 12.91 11.54 2.58
N GLU A 115 11.88 12.22 3.10
CA GLU A 115 12.00 13.59 3.59
C GLU A 115 12.98 13.68 4.77
N ALA A 116 12.87 12.77 5.74
CA ALA A 116 13.78 12.73 6.90
C ALA A 116 15.24 12.49 6.48
N VAL A 117 15.50 11.62 5.49
CA VAL A 117 16.84 11.44 4.91
C VAL A 117 17.33 12.74 4.28
N THR A 118 16.48 13.37 3.47
CA THR A 118 16.84 14.62 2.77
C THR A 118 17.14 15.77 3.75
N GLU A 119 16.37 15.86 4.82
CA GLU A 119 16.57 16.87 5.88
C GLU A 119 17.89 16.65 6.60
N LEU A 120 18.19 15.42 7.02
CA LEU A 120 19.46 15.11 7.69
C LEU A 120 20.68 15.35 6.78
N GLU A 121 20.58 15.04 5.48
CA GLU A 121 21.64 15.28 4.50
C GLU A 121 21.90 16.77 4.22
N ARG A 122 20.89 17.62 4.40
CA ARG A 122 21.02 19.10 4.28
C ARG A 122 21.51 19.75 5.54
N SER A 123 21.42 19.07 6.66
CA SER A 123 21.92 19.56 7.93
C SER A 123 23.47 19.45 7.97
N ASP A 124 24.11 20.36 8.69
CA ASP A 124 25.58 20.29 8.92
C ASP A 124 25.97 19.22 9.95
N VAL A 125 25.06 18.32 10.29
CA VAL A 125 25.28 17.26 11.29
C VAL A 125 26.04 16.12 10.63
N THR A 126 27.24 15.83 11.15
CA THR A 126 28.12 14.76 10.67
C THR A 126 27.97 13.49 11.51
N GLY A 127 28.42 12.35 10.97
CA GLY A 127 28.47 11.09 11.72
C GLY A 127 27.26 10.17 11.54
N HIS A 128 26.32 10.50 10.64
CA HIS A 128 25.10 9.72 10.42
C HIS A 128 25.05 8.93 9.10
N GLN A 129 26.19 8.72 8.46
CA GLN A 129 26.28 8.06 7.16
C GLN A 129 25.70 6.64 7.17
N GLU A 130 25.91 5.88 8.23
CA GLU A 130 25.36 4.53 8.38
C GLU A 130 23.83 4.56 8.50
N LEU A 131 23.25 5.51 9.27
CA LEU A 131 21.82 5.67 9.41
C LEU A 131 21.16 6.06 8.08
N VAL A 132 21.77 6.98 7.34
CA VAL A 132 21.32 7.37 6.00
C VAL A 132 21.39 6.18 5.03
N ALA A 133 22.46 5.37 5.08
CA ALA A 133 22.59 4.19 4.24
C ALA A 133 21.51 3.14 4.56
N GLU A 134 21.24 2.88 5.86
CA GLU A 134 20.16 1.99 6.30
C GLU A 134 18.78 2.48 5.81
N ALA A 135 18.52 3.77 5.94
CA ALA A 135 17.27 4.38 5.47
C ALA A 135 17.10 4.30 3.95
N ARG A 136 18.17 4.54 3.18
CA ARG A 136 18.15 4.40 1.72
C ARG A 136 17.92 2.95 1.28
N GLN A 137 18.47 1.98 2.02
CA GLN A 137 18.19 0.57 1.77
C GLN A 137 16.71 0.25 2.01
N ALA A 138 16.09 0.77 3.08
CA ALA A 138 14.68 0.60 3.34
C ALA A 138 13.80 1.23 2.25
N LEU A 139 14.18 2.41 1.73
CA LEU A 139 13.50 3.08 0.61
C LEU A 139 13.53 2.27 -0.70
N ALA A 140 14.51 1.40 -0.89
CA ALA A 140 14.60 0.54 -2.07
C ALA A 140 13.58 -0.61 -2.07
N VAL A 141 12.90 -0.85 -0.96
CA VAL A 141 11.98 -1.98 -0.70
C VAL A 141 12.67 -3.33 -0.86
N ASP A 142 12.91 -4.00 0.24
CA ASP A 142 13.57 -5.30 0.27
C ASP A 142 12.86 -6.35 -0.61
N GLU A 143 13.64 -7.20 -1.26
CA GLU A 143 13.09 -8.25 -2.14
C GLU A 143 12.26 -9.29 -1.39
N SER A 144 12.46 -9.46 -0.09
CA SER A 144 11.62 -10.30 0.75
C SER A 144 10.18 -9.76 0.88
N VAL A 145 9.99 -8.44 0.69
CA VAL A 145 8.66 -7.81 0.66
C VAL A 145 8.12 -7.77 -0.77
N VAL A 146 8.85 -7.14 -1.68
CA VAL A 146 8.51 -7.04 -3.10
C VAL A 146 9.77 -7.21 -3.93
N ARG A 147 9.90 -8.30 -4.68
CA ARG A 147 10.96 -8.50 -5.66
C ARG A 147 10.58 -7.88 -7.00
N ASP A 148 9.40 -8.20 -7.49
CA ASP A 148 8.83 -7.68 -8.73
C ASP A 148 7.29 -7.70 -8.68
N LEU A 149 6.61 -7.41 -9.79
CA LEU A 149 5.14 -7.36 -9.84
C LEU A 149 4.45 -8.71 -9.65
N LYS A 150 5.18 -9.82 -9.78
CA LYS A 150 4.65 -11.18 -9.66
C LYS A 150 5.15 -11.91 -8.42
N HIS A 151 6.26 -11.44 -7.86
CA HIS A 151 6.93 -12.08 -6.74
C HIS A 151 7.02 -11.09 -5.57
N PHE A 152 6.20 -11.31 -4.59
CA PHE A 152 6.08 -10.54 -3.36
C PHE A 152 5.63 -11.43 -2.22
N THR A 153 5.77 -10.97 -0.99
CA THR A 153 5.39 -11.78 0.17
C THR A 153 3.88 -12.00 0.25
N ALA A 154 3.48 -13.20 0.62
CA ALA A 154 2.11 -13.51 1.04
C ALA A 154 1.95 -13.44 2.58
N ASP A 155 3.04 -13.22 3.32
CA ASP A 155 3.02 -13.14 4.79
C ASP A 155 2.81 -11.69 5.25
N PRO A 156 1.68 -11.38 5.90
CA PRO A 156 1.41 -10.05 6.41
C PRO A 156 2.37 -9.62 7.53
N GLN A 157 3.06 -10.57 8.20
CA GLN A 157 4.05 -10.22 9.22
C GLN A 157 5.29 -9.58 8.61
N VAL A 158 5.73 -10.06 7.44
CA VAL A 158 6.87 -9.48 6.71
C VAL A 158 6.60 -8.02 6.38
N VAL A 159 5.40 -7.70 5.87
CA VAL A 159 5.00 -6.32 5.58
C VAL A 159 4.96 -5.45 6.84
N ARG A 160 4.37 -5.98 7.94
CA ARG A 160 4.31 -5.25 9.21
C ARG A 160 5.69 -4.98 9.81
N GLN A 161 6.60 -5.94 9.72
CA GLN A 161 7.97 -5.76 10.21
C GLN A 161 8.72 -4.71 9.40
N ALA A 162 8.60 -4.74 8.07
CA ALA A 162 9.21 -3.76 7.19
C ALA A 162 8.66 -2.35 7.47
N ARG A 163 7.32 -2.18 7.60
CA ARG A 163 6.71 -0.91 8.00
C ARG A 163 7.23 -0.41 9.35
N SER A 164 7.32 -1.31 10.35
CA SER A 164 7.84 -0.95 11.67
C SER A 164 9.31 -0.53 11.63
N GLN A 165 10.11 -1.12 10.74
CA GLN A 165 11.49 -0.69 10.51
C GLN A 165 11.54 0.72 9.93
N ILE A 166 10.72 1.02 8.92
CA ILE A 166 10.60 2.36 8.33
C ILE A 166 10.25 3.39 9.42
N ALA A 167 9.25 3.11 10.26
CA ALA A 167 8.85 3.99 11.36
C ALA A 167 10.02 4.30 12.30
N ARG A 168 10.74 3.27 12.75
CA ARG A 168 11.92 3.45 13.61
C ARG A 168 13.05 4.24 12.95
N LEU A 169 13.22 4.08 11.64
CA LEU A 169 14.22 4.87 10.90
C LEU A 169 13.85 6.36 10.85
N ILE A 170 12.59 6.67 10.63
CA ILE A 170 12.07 8.05 10.65
C ILE A 170 12.35 8.69 12.02
N GLU A 171 12.00 8.00 13.12
CA GLU A 171 12.25 8.48 14.49
C GLU A 171 13.74 8.73 14.75
N ARG A 172 14.61 7.80 14.33
CA ARG A 172 16.06 7.93 14.49
C ARG A 172 16.65 9.08 13.67
N LEU A 173 16.16 9.29 12.44
CA LEU A 173 16.61 10.39 11.58
C LEU A 173 16.21 11.75 12.16
N HIS A 174 14.98 11.90 12.64
CA HIS A 174 14.54 13.14 13.29
C HIS A 174 15.35 13.41 14.56
N ALA A 175 15.54 12.40 15.42
CA ALA A 175 16.37 12.55 16.61
C ALA A 175 17.81 12.95 16.28
N ALA A 176 18.37 12.45 15.18
CA ALA A 176 19.69 12.81 14.68
C ALA A 176 19.75 14.26 14.17
N ALA A 177 18.71 14.72 13.48
CA ALA A 177 18.61 16.09 12.97
C ALA A 177 18.45 17.12 14.11
N ASP A 178 17.73 16.75 15.17
CA ASP A 178 17.52 17.59 16.36
C ASP A 178 18.75 17.65 17.31
N ALA A 179 19.69 16.73 17.17
CA ALA A 179 20.91 16.72 17.96
C ALA A 179 21.79 17.93 17.56
N LYS A 180 21.85 18.96 18.43
CA LYS A 180 22.74 20.11 18.23
C LYS A 180 24.19 19.63 18.10
N PRO A 181 24.99 20.24 17.20
CA PRO A 181 26.43 20.00 17.20
C PRO A 181 26.97 20.16 18.63
N THR A 182 27.53 19.12 19.19
CA THR A 182 28.29 19.26 20.43
C THR A 182 29.43 20.19 20.10
N ASP A 183 29.46 21.35 20.77
CA ASP A 183 30.59 22.31 20.76
C ASP A 183 31.86 21.56 21.18
N ALA A 184 32.50 20.93 20.21
CA ALA A 184 33.79 20.29 20.41
C ALA A 184 34.86 21.31 20.08
N GLY A 185 35.23 22.10 21.11
CA GLY A 185 36.50 22.77 21.09
C GLY A 185 36.54 24.26 21.36
N SER A 186 36.25 24.65 22.60
CA SER A 186 36.95 25.78 23.16
C SER A 186 37.93 25.26 24.23
N ARG A 187 39.13 24.94 23.80
CA ARG A 187 40.32 24.95 24.65
C ARG A 187 41.51 25.44 23.83
#